data_95725ce113766111a3c26e75c0076b63
#
_entry.id   95725ce113766111a3c26e75c0076b63
#
_cell.length_a   1.000
_cell.length_b   1.000
_cell.length_c   1.000
_cell.angle_alpha   90.00
_cell.angle_beta   90.00
_cell.angle_gamma   90.00
#
_symmetry.space_group_name_H-M   'P 1'
#
loop_
_entity.id
_entity.type
_entity.pdbx_description
1 polymer ?
#
loop_
_entity_poly.entity_id
_entity_poly.type
_entity_poly.pdbx_seq_one_letter_code
_entity_poly.pdbx_strand_id
1 'polypeptide(L)'
;MKHIFNFYFLSLLATACTDKSANKPMAREEPITREDQLLWTDARKFFEPIEGVAENPDNRVTDEKVALGKKLYYDTRLSLKGNNSCNSCHNLNTYGVDNESFSTGDAGKKGGRNSPTVLNAALAAVQFWDGRAKDVEEQAGMPILNPAEMAIPSKEFLEKRLSETKDYPVLFAAAFPDEKQPLRYENLQKAIGAFERTLITPSRFDDFIGKHPGYLNKDEKEGLRLFIETGCTNCHAGPGMGGRQMQKFGVFGNYMALTRSSQHDAGRIGITKNPSDADVFRVPGLRNVAKTAPYFHDGSVSDLKEAVKIMAKLQLNKELSDNQAEKITAFLNACTGEVPEFALNK
;
A
#
# COMPACT_ATOMS: atom_id res chain seq x y z
N MET A 1 -79.28 26.17 -8.90
CA MET A 1 -78.13 25.69 -9.69
C MET A 1 -76.98 25.51 -8.71
N LYS A 2 -76.65 24.27 -8.42
CA LYS A 2 -75.57 23.87 -7.45
C LYS A 2 -74.31 23.65 -8.22
N HIS A 3 -73.25 24.41 -7.98
CA HIS A 3 -71.90 24.15 -8.48
C HIS A 3 -71.15 23.25 -7.50
N ILE A 4 -70.75 22.06 -7.95
CA ILE A 4 -69.93 21.11 -7.23
C ILE A 4 -68.48 21.40 -7.60
N PHE A 5 -67.65 21.78 -6.61
CA PHE A 5 -66.19 21.89 -6.74
C PHE A 5 -65.55 20.53 -6.41
N ASN A 6 -64.88 19.93 -7.42
CA ASN A 6 -64.06 18.75 -7.25
C ASN A 6 -62.66 19.16 -6.83
N PHE A 7 -62.24 18.78 -5.62
CA PHE A 7 -60.87 18.91 -5.12
C PHE A 7 -60.09 17.63 -5.57
N TYR A 8 -59.13 17.83 -6.48
CA TYR A 8 -58.13 16.82 -6.75
C TYR A 8 -57.04 16.85 -5.68
N PHE A 9 -56.92 15.77 -4.89
CA PHE A 9 -55.82 15.56 -3.97
C PHE A 9 -54.61 15.05 -4.78
N LEU A 10 -53.61 15.88 -4.93
CA LEU A 10 -52.30 15.51 -5.52
C LEU A 10 -51.44 14.85 -4.41
N SER A 11 -51.34 13.52 -4.41
CA SER A 11 -50.47 12.82 -3.50
C SER A 11 -49.01 12.91 -4.00
N LEU A 12 -48.20 13.74 -3.31
CA LEU A 12 -46.74 13.71 -3.47
C LEU A 12 -46.22 12.40 -2.88
N LEU A 13 -45.79 11.52 -3.73
CA LEU A 13 -44.93 10.35 -3.36
C LEU A 13 -43.51 10.89 -3.10
N ALA A 14 -43.17 11.06 -1.82
CA ALA A 14 -41.79 11.28 -1.40
C ALA A 14 -41.02 9.97 -1.57
N THR A 15 -40.18 9.85 -2.61
CA THR A 15 -39.19 8.82 -2.74
C THR A 15 -38.11 9.04 -1.70
N ALA A 16 -38.17 8.31 -0.60
CA ALA A 16 -37.08 8.24 0.37
C ALA A 16 -35.90 7.50 -0.29
N CYS A 17 -34.84 8.25 -0.60
CA CYS A 17 -33.54 7.66 -0.86
C CYS A 17 -33.08 6.95 0.41
N THR A 18 -33.20 5.64 0.45
CA THR A 18 -32.57 4.82 1.49
C THR A 18 -31.08 4.77 1.20
N ASP A 19 -30.34 5.54 1.95
CA ASP A 19 -28.89 5.44 2.06
C ASP A 19 -28.53 4.03 2.56
N LYS A 20 -28.08 3.18 1.64
CA LYS A 20 -27.55 1.86 1.96
C LYS A 20 -26.09 1.97 2.36
N SER A 21 -25.77 2.75 3.37
CA SER A 21 -24.55 2.54 4.13
C SER A 21 -24.77 1.25 4.95
N ALA A 22 -24.26 0.15 4.41
CA ALA A 22 -24.36 -1.14 5.05
C ALA A 22 -23.73 -1.07 6.44
N ASN A 23 -24.58 -1.04 7.48
CA ASN A 23 -24.21 -1.30 8.86
C ASN A 23 -23.52 -2.69 8.90
N LYS A 24 -22.18 -2.71 8.87
CA LYS A 24 -21.40 -3.88 9.24
C LYS A 24 -21.81 -4.23 10.67
N PRO A 25 -22.28 -5.47 10.99
CA PRO A 25 -22.68 -5.82 12.33
C PRO A 25 -21.48 -5.60 13.26
N MET A 26 -21.62 -4.64 14.19
CA MET A 26 -20.72 -4.54 15.33
C MET A 26 -20.71 -5.89 16.04
N ALA A 27 -19.53 -6.47 16.23
CA ALA A 27 -19.37 -7.60 17.14
C ALA A 27 -20.02 -7.19 18.48
N ARG A 28 -20.72 -8.12 19.16
CA ARG A 28 -21.31 -7.87 20.48
C ARG A 28 -20.27 -7.14 21.32
N GLU A 29 -20.62 -5.94 21.79
CA GLU A 29 -19.76 -5.12 22.63
C GLU A 29 -19.52 -5.87 23.95
N GLU A 30 -18.42 -6.59 24.03
CA GLU A 30 -17.89 -6.98 25.34
C GLU A 30 -17.53 -5.71 26.09
N PRO A 31 -17.82 -5.61 27.40
CA PRO A 31 -17.49 -4.41 28.16
C PRO A 31 -15.98 -4.15 28.11
N ILE A 32 -15.60 -2.92 27.75
CA ILE A 32 -14.21 -2.48 27.68
C ILE A 32 -13.60 -2.60 29.07
N THR A 33 -12.57 -3.40 29.20
CA THR A 33 -11.88 -3.63 30.46
C THR A 33 -10.82 -2.53 30.72
N ARG A 34 -10.30 -2.47 31.94
CA ARG A 34 -9.16 -1.61 32.28
C ARG A 34 -7.92 -1.99 31.47
N GLU A 35 -7.72 -3.27 31.21
CA GLU A 35 -6.60 -3.77 30.40
C GLU A 35 -6.71 -3.32 28.93
N ASP A 36 -7.91 -3.30 28.39
CA ASP A 36 -8.17 -2.77 27.04
C ASP A 36 -7.81 -1.27 26.95
N GLN A 37 -8.14 -0.49 27.98
CA GLN A 37 -7.81 0.93 28.04
C GLN A 37 -6.30 1.17 28.13
N LEU A 38 -5.60 0.35 28.91
CA LEU A 38 -4.13 0.41 28.99
C LEU A 38 -3.48 0.06 27.66
N LEU A 39 -3.90 -1.04 27.03
CA LEU A 39 -3.40 -1.44 25.71
C LEU A 39 -3.65 -0.34 24.65
N TRP A 40 -4.84 0.24 24.64
CA TRP A 40 -5.20 1.34 23.74
C TRP A 40 -4.29 2.56 23.94
N THR A 41 -4.04 2.92 25.19
CA THR A 41 -3.15 4.03 25.55
C THR A 41 -1.71 3.75 25.12
N ASP A 42 -1.22 2.52 25.31
CA ASP A 42 0.13 2.13 24.93
C ASP A 42 0.30 2.06 23.41
N ALA A 43 -0.68 1.50 22.69
CA ALA A 43 -0.65 1.42 21.24
C ALA A 43 -0.54 2.80 20.58
N ARG A 44 -1.24 3.80 21.09
CA ARG A 44 -1.22 5.19 20.59
C ARG A 44 0.12 5.91 20.76
N LYS A 45 1.06 5.35 21.50
CA LYS A 45 2.46 5.83 21.57
C LYS A 45 3.25 5.47 20.32
N PHE A 46 2.84 4.41 19.61
CA PHE A 46 3.55 3.86 18.46
C PHE A 46 2.83 4.06 17.14
N PHE A 47 1.50 4.13 17.16
CA PHE A 47 0.67 4.08 15.96
C PHE A 47 -0.23 5.31 15.82
N GLU A 48 -0.48 5.67 14.60
CA GLU A 48 -1.38 6.75 14.20
C GLU A 48 -2.43 6.16 13.23
N PRO A 49 -3.71 6.56 13.34
CA PRO A 49 -4.71 6.17 12.36
C PRO A 49 -4.40 6.81 11.01
N ILE A 50 -4.81 6.17 9.93
CA ILE A 50 -4.72 6.74 8.59
C ILE A 50 -6.11 7.02 8.05
N GLU A 51 -6.22 8.08 7.27
CA GLU A 51 -7.42 8.47 6.55
C GLU A 51 -7.09 9.42 5.40
N GLY A 52 -8.06 9.61 4.50
CA GLY A 52 -7.95 10.61 3.44
C GLY A 52 -6.89 10.29 2.39
N VAL A 53 -6.01 11.25 2.14
CA VAL A 53 -4.98 11.24 1.11
C VAL A 53 -3.62 11.51 1.74
N ALA A 54 -2.57 10.81 1.27
CA ALA A 54 -1.19 11.08 1.70
C ALA A 54 -0.66 12.32 0.94
N GLU A 55 -0.83 13.50 1.51
CA GLU A 55 -0.48 14.78 0.87
C GLU A 55 1.02 14.91 0.55
N ASN A 56 1.31 15.63 -0.54
CA ASN A 56 2.66 16.05 -0.92
C ASN A 56 2.65 17.52 -1.33
N PRO A 57 3.32 18.43 -0.61
CA PRO A 57 3.35 19.84 -0.93
C PRO A 57 3.94 20.14 -2.32
N ASP A 58 4.87 19.28 -2.81
CA ASP A 58 5.52 19.43 -4.11
C ASP A 58 4.69 18.87 -5.28
N ASN A 59 3.63 18.11 -4.96
CA ASN A 59 2.72 17.54 -5.93
C ASN A 59 1.29 17.47 -5.36
N ARG A 60 0.62 18.62 -5.28
CA ARG A 60 -0.76 18.68 -4.80
C ARG A 60 -1.64 17.70 -5.58
N VAL A 61 -2.39 16.89 -4.84
CA VAL A 61 -3.37 15.94 -5.39
C VAL A 61 -4.59 16.72 -5.89
N THR A 62 -4.95 16.53 -7.15
CA THR A 62 -6.19 17.06 -7.77
C THR A 62 -6.92 15.94 -8.48
N ASP A 63 -8.22 16.10 -8.70
CA ASP A 63 -9.06 15.09 -9.35
C ASP A 63 -8.55 14.78 -10.76
N GLU A 64 -8.07 15.78 -11.50
CA GLU A 64 -7.52 15.61 -12.85
C GLU A 64 -6.22 14.82 -12.85
N LYS A 65 -5.32 15.06 -11.88
CA LYS A 65 -4.08 14.27 -11.74
C LYS A 65 -4.40 12.84 -11.32
N VAL A 66 -5.34 12.65 -10.41
CA VAL A 66 -5.78 11.30 -9.98
C VAL A 66 -6.40 10.54 -11.13
N ALA A 67 -7.27 11.16 -11.92
CA ALA A 67 -7.89 10.53 -13.09
C ALA A 67 -6.85 10.16 -14.16
N LEU A 68 -5.92 11.07 -14.46
CA LEU A 68 -4.80 10.82 -15.38
C LEU A 68 -3.89 9.70 -14.84
N GLY A 69 -3.52 9.77 -13.56
CA GLY A 69 -2.65 8.79 -12.90
C GLY A 69 -3.28 7.40 -12.87
N LYS A 70 -4.57 7.29 -12.55
CA LYS A 70 -5.31 6.02 -12.66
C LYS A 70 -5.26 5.46 -14.07
N LYS A 71 -5.52 6.28 -15.09
CA LYS A 71 -5.46 5.85 -16.49
C LYS A 71 -4.08 5.34 -16.86
N LEU A 72 -3.02 6.06 -16.50
CA LEU A 72 -1.63 5.67 -16.74
C LEU A 72 -1.27 4.37 -16.00
N TYR A 73 -1.71 4.20 -14.76
CA TYR A 73 -1.46 3.03 -13.93
C TYR A 73 -1.93 1.72 -14.59
N TYR A 74 -3.04 1.77 -15.33
CA TYR A 74 -3.61 0.61 -16.04
C TYR A 74 -3.15 0.50 -17.50
N ASP A 75 -2.41 1.48 -18.03
CA ASP A 75 -2.08 1.54 -19.45
C ASP A 75 -0.85 0.73 -19.82
N THR A 76 -1.03 -0.31 -20.60
CA THR A 76 0.07 -1.16 -21.08
C THR A 76 1.00 -0.46 -22.08
N ARG A 77 0.60 0.69 -22.67
CA ARG A 77 1.46 1.50 -23.54
C ARG A 77 2.67 2.09 -22.82
N LEU A 78 2.68 2.03 -21.47
CA LEU A 78 3.84 2.39 -20.65
C LEU A 78 4.94 1.33 -20.67
N SER A 79 4.72 0.17 -21.30
CA SER A 79 5.75 -0.83 -21.58
C SER A 79 6.09 -0.91 -23.06
N LEU A 80 7.30 -1.38 -23.38
CA LEU A 80 7.82 -1.36 -24.76
C LEU A 80 6.97 -2.15 -25.73
N LYS A 81 6.61 -3.38 -25.35
CA LYS A 81 5.79 -4.30 -26.15
C LYS A 81 4.29 -4.16 -25.89
N GLY A 82 3.89 -3.40 -24.86
CA GLY A 82 2.49 -3.25 -24.49
C GLY A 82 1.91 -4.42 -23.69
N ASN A 83 2.74 -5.24 -23.03
CA ASN A 83 2.29 -6.37 -22.25
C ASN A 83 2.05 -6.03 -20.77
N ASN A 84 2.75 -5.04 -20.23
CA ASN A 84 2.72 -4.71 -18.83
C ASN A 84 2.23 -3.28 -18.57
N SER A 85 1.49 -3.11 -17.49
CA SER A 85 1.16 -1.84 -16.84
C SER A 85 1.62 -1.88 -15.39
N CYS A 86 1.47 -0.80 -14.61
CA CYS A 86 1.74 -0.84 -13.16
C CYS A 86 0.87 -1.92 -12.49
N ASN A 87 -0.41 -2.02 -12.90
CA ASN A 87 -1.33 -3.02 -12.37
C ASN A 87 -0.92 -4.47 -12.67
N SER A 88 -0.02 -4.72 -13.62
CA SER A 88 0.43 -6.09 -13.92
C SER A 88 1.23 -6.71 -12.76
N CYS A 89 2.05 -5.89 -12.06
CA CYS A 89 2.86 -6.31 -10.91
C CYS A 89 2.26 -5.83 -9.58
N HIS A 90 1.41 -4.80 -9.62
CA HIS A 90 0.79 -4.20 -8.45
C HIS A 90 -0.75 -4.21 -8.60
N ASN A 91 -1.32 -5.41 -8.74
CA ASN A 91 -2.73 -5.59 -9.04
C ASN A 91 -3.63 -5.16 -7.87
N LEU A 92 -4.42 -4.12 -8.07
CA LEU A 92 -5.30 -3.59 -7.03
C LEU A 92 -6.42 -4.56 -6.62
N ASN A 93 -6.80 -5.53 -7.47
CA ASN A 93 -7.75 -6.58 -7.09
C ASN A 93 -7.14 -7.62 -6.15
N THR A 94 -5.81 -7.66 -6.03
CA THR A 94 -5.06 -8.54 -5.14
C THR A 94 -4.21 -7.75 -4.12
N TYR A 95 -4.77 -6.64 -3.63
CA TYR A 95 -4.12 -5.77 -2.64
C TYR A 95 -2.81 -5.12 -3.10
N GLY A 96 -2.70 -4.81 -4.41
CA GLY A 96 -1.57 -4.07 -4.97
C GLY A 96 -0.30 -4.90 -5.13
N VAL A 97 -0.42 -6.22 -5.27
CA VAL A 97 0.65 -7.18 -5.54
C VAL A 97 0.22 -8.19 -6.60
N ASP A 98 1.16 -8.89 -7.23
CA ASP A 98 0.87 -10.00 -8.16
C ASP A 98 0.91 -11.39 -7.50
N ASN A 99 1.25 -11.46 -6.20
CA ASN A 99 1.41 -12.70 -5.43
C ASN A 99 2.50 -13.65 -5.95
N GLU A 100 3.42 -13.13 -6.76
CA GLU A 100 4.60 -13.85 -7.25
C GLU A 100 5.84 -13.46 -6.42
N SER A 101 6.80 -14.39 -6.25
CA SER A 101 8.08 -14.04 -5.63
C SER A 101 8.82 -12.98 -6.43
N PHE A 102 8.78 -13.11 -7.76
CA PHE A 102 9.38 -12.18 -8.72
C PHE A 102 8.43 -11.95 -9.89
N SER A 103 8.05 -10.70 -10.10
CA SER A 103 7.20 -10.30 -11.22
C SER A 103 7.87 -10.54 -12.57
N THR A 104 7.07 -10.74 -13.62
CA THR A 104 7.56 -10.89 -14.99
C THR A 104 7.43 -9.59 -15.76
N GLY A 105 8.56 -9.06 -16.26
CA GLY A 105 8.58 -7.84 -17.06
C GLY A 105 8.15 -8.05 -18.51
N ASP A 106 8.05 -6.94 -19.25
CA ASP A 106 7.53 -6.86 -20.61
C ASP A 106 8.32 -7.72 -21.64
N ALA A 107 9.61 -7.94 -21.39
CA ALA A 107 10.46 -8.81 -22.21
C ALA A 107 10.45 -10.28 -21.74
N GLY A 108 9.62 -10.67 -20.78
CA GLY A 108 9.57 -12.01 -20.20
C GLY A 108 10.67 -12.29 -19.17
N LYS A 109 11.44 -11.29 -18.76
CA LYS A 109 12.45 -11.42 -17.70
C LYS A 109 11.80 -11.35 -16.33
N LYS A 110 12.29 -12.12 -15.37
CA LYS A 110 11.89 -12.00 -13.97
C LYS A 110 12.63 -10.84 -13.30
N GLY A 111 11.93 -10.12 -12.42
CA GLY A 111 12.54 -9.14 -11.52
C GLY A 111 13.50 -9.80 -10.51
N GLY A 112 14.27 -8.96 -9.82
CA GLY A 112 15.24 -9.46 -8.80
C GLY A 112 14.72 -9.40 -7.36
N ARG A 113 13.55 -8.79 -7.14
CA ARG A 113 12.91 -8.64 -5.83
C ARG A 113 11.39 -8.76 -5.93
N ASN A 114 10.78 -9.15 -4.82
CA ASN A 114 9.33 -9.17 -4.69
C ASN A 114 8.75 -7.75 -4.86
N SER A 115 7.64 -7.64 -5.58
CA SER A 115 6.93 -6.38 -5.79
C SER A 115 6.10 -6.01 -4.55
N PRO A 116 6.48 -4.98 -3.78
CA PRO A 116 5.72 -4.57 -2.62
C PRO A 116 4.39 -3.94 -3.04
N THR A 117 3.41 -3.98 -2.14
CA THR A 117 2.12 -3.33 -2.41
C THR A 117 2.25 -1.83 -2.63
N VAL A 118 1.46 -1.28 -3.56
CA VAL A 118 1.28 0.17 -3.77
C VAL A 118 0.28 0.77 -2.79
N LEU A 119 -0.57 -0.07 -2.13
CA LEU A 119 -1.49 0.43 -1.12
C LEU A 119 -0.71 0.98 0.08
N ASN A 120 -1.05 2.19 0.49
CA ASN A 120 -0.37 2.91 1.56
C ASN A 120 1.12 3.20 1.29
N ALA A 121 1.64 2.97 0.07
CA ALA A 121 3.06 3.17 -0.25
C ALA A 121 3.52 4.62 -0.01
N ALA A 122 2.64 5.59 -0.24
CA ALA A 122 2.92 7.01 -0.02
C ALA A 122 3.18 7.40 1.45
N LEU A 123 2.88 6.51 2.42
CA LEU A 123 3.22 6.70 3.84
C LEU A 123 4.67 6.35 4.18
N ALA A 124 5.38 5.70 3.26
CA ALA A 124 6.79 5.36 3.45
C ALA A 124 7.70 6.55 3.13
N ALA A 125 8.79 6.67 3.90
CA ALA A 125 9.76 7.76 3.75
C ALA A 125 10.61 7.64 2.47
N VAL A 126 10.77 6.43 1.95
CA VAL A 126 11.48 6.12 0.70
C VAL A 126 10.82 4.93 0.01
N GLN A 127 11.04 4.78 -1.30
CA GLN A 127 10.48 3.68 -2.07
C GLN A 127 11.55 2.68 -2.51
N PHE A 128 11.11 1.50 -2.99
CA PHE A 128 11.88 0.28 -3.20
C PHE A 128 12.43 -0.34 -1.91
N TRP A 129 12.86 -1.60 -1.99
CA TRP A 129 13.47 -2.31 -0.88
C TRP A 129 14.80 -1.69 -0.42
N ASP A 130 15.56 -1.09 -1.33
CA ASP A 130 16.85 -0.43 -1.07
C ASP A 130 16.74 1.09 -0.80
N GLY A 131 15.54 1.65 -0.88
CA GLY A 131 15.29 3.05 -0.59
C GLY A 131 15.88 4.03 -1.62
N ARG A 132 16.01 3.62 -2.90
CA ARG A 132 16.64 4.42 -3.94
C ARG A 132 15.78 5.54 -4.53
N ALA A 133 14.46 5.53 -4.30
CA ALA A 133 13.58 6.62 -4.66
C ALA A 133 13.02 7.32 -3.42
N LYS A 134 12.95 8.64 -3.45
CA LYS A 134 12.56 9.48 -2.30
C LYS A 134 11.05 9.45 -2.00
N ASP A 135 10.22 9.23 -3.02
CA ASP A 135 8.76 9.25 -2.94
C ASP A 135 8.12 8.37 -4.03
N VAL A 136 6.80 8.28 -4.03
CA VAL A 136 6.04 7.49 -5.02
C VAL A 136 6.12 8.11 -6.41
N GLU A 137 6.27 9.42 -6.53
CA GLU A 137 6.42 10.11 -7.81
C GLU A 137 7.73 9.70 -8.50
N GLU A 138 8.83 9.73 -7.78
CA GLU A 138 10.12 9.30 -8.33
C GLU A 138 10.11 7.80 -8.65
N GLN A 139 9.52 7.00 -7.75
CA GLN A 139 9.40 5.56 -7.95
C GLN A 139 8.63 5.22 -9.23
N ALA A 140 7.49 5.89 -9.49
CA ALA A 140 6.59 5.57 -10.61
C ALA A 140 7.28 5.60 -11.98
N GLY A 141 8.31 6.42 -12.16
CA GLY A 141 9.05 6.49 -13.42
C GLY A 141 10.13 5.41 -13.58
N MET A 142 10.71 4.91 -12.50
CA MET A 142 11.90 4.05 -12.61
C MET A 142 11.62 2.69 -13.26
N PRO A 143 10.52 1.97 -12.97
CA PRO A 143 10.17 0.72 -13.63
C PRO A 143 9.91 0.86 -15.13
N ILE A 144 9.39 1.99 -15.56
CA ILE A 144 9.07 2.27 -16.97
C ILE A 144 10.32 2.19 -17.85
N LEU A 145 11.45 2.73 -17.37
CA LEU A 145 12.73 2.74 -18.09
C LEU A 145 13.60 1.51 -17.79
N ASN A 146 13.20 0.66 -16.83
CA ASN A 146 13.98 -0.52 -16.47
C ASN A 146 13.85 -1.61 -17.54
N PRO A 147 14.95 -2.07 -18.16
CA PRO A 147 14.92 -3.10 -19.20
C PRO A 147 14.41 -4.49 -18.71
N ALA A 148 14.43 -4.72 -17.40
CA ALA A 148 13.91 -5.97 -16.81
C ALA A 148 12.41 -5.87 -16.47
N GLU A 149 11.83 -4.67 -16.47
CA GLU A 149 10.43 -4.42 -16.09
C GLU A 149 9.61 -3.96 -17.31
N MET A 150 9.48 -2.65 -17.56
CA MET A 150 8.64 -2.13 -18.66
C MET A 150 9.44 -1.78 -19.93
N ALA A 151 10.74 -1.67 -19.85
CA ALA A 151 11.72 -1.62 -20.95
C ALA A 151 11.53 -0.45 -21.96
N ILE A 152 10.89 0.64 -21.60
CA ILE A 152 10.84 1.85 -22.45
C ILE A 152 12.25 2.40 -22.63
N PRO A 153 12.70 2.66 -23.89
CA PRO A 153 14.09 3.00 -24.17
C PRO A 153 14.50 4.40 -23.69
N SER A 154 13.58 5.36 -23.66
CA SER A 154 13.83 6.72 -23.13
C SER A 154 12.53 7.44 -22.78
N LYS A 155 12.67 8.53 -22.01
CA LYS A 155 11.55 9.44 -21.66
C LYS A 155 10.89 10.01 -22.92
N GLU A 156 11.69 10.50 -23.84
CA GLU A 156 11.27 11.13 -25.09
C GLU A 156 10.49 10.14 -25.98
N PHE A 157 10.91 8.88 -25.99
CA PHE A 157 10.18 7.81 -26.70
C PHE A 157 8.74 7.67 -26.15
N LEU A 158 8.58 7.65 -24.83
CA LEU A 158 7.27 7.51 -24.21
C LEU A 158 6.43 8.79 -24.39
N GLU A 159 7.01 9.96 -24.20
CA GLU A 159 6.35 11.25 -24.42
C GLU A 159 5.80 11.35 -25.86
N LYS A 160 6.61 10.98 -26.86
CA LYS A 160 6.18 10.94 -28.26
C LYS A 160 5.03 9.95 -28.44
N ARG A 161 5.16 8.70 -27.94
CA ARG A 161 4.12 7.67 -28.02
C ARG A 161 2.76 8.14 -27.47
N LEU A 162 2.79 8.80 -26.30
CA LEU A 162 1.59 9.31 -25.67
C LEU A 162 1.04 10.55 -26.38
N SER A 163 1.90 11.43 -26.92
CA SER A 163 1.46 12.62 -27.66
C SER A 163 0.73 12.31 -28.97
N GLU A 164 0.98 11.15 -29.56
CA GLU A 164 0.32 10.69 -30.78
C GLU A 164 -1.09 10.12 -30.51
N THR A 165 -1.51 10.03 -29.25
CA THR A 165 -2.87 9.58 -28.88
C THR A 165 -3.84 10.76 -28.87
N LYS A 166 -5.15 10.48 -29.02
CA LYS A 166 -6.19 11.53 -29.01
C LYS A 166 -6.49 12.06 -27.60
N ASP A 167 -6.29 11.24 -26.58
CA ASP A 167 -6.76 11.47 -25.21
C ASP A 167 -5.67 12.05 -24.30
N TYR A 168 -4.44 11.55 -24.34
CA TYR A 168 -3.41 11.99 -23.41
C TYR A 168 -3.05 13.48 -23.50
N PRO A 169 -2.89 14.13 -24.68
CA PRO A 169 -2.62 15.56 -24.72
C PRO A 169 -3.66 16.40 -23.95
N VAL A 170 -4.94 16.04 -24.09
CA VAL A 170 -6.04 16.73 -23.40
C VAL A 170 -6.01 16.47 -21.89
N LEU A 171 -5.78 15.22 -21.46
CA LEU A 171 -5.75 14.84 -20.05
C LEU A 171 -4.54 15.47 -19.33
N PHE A 172 -3.37 15.51 -19.96
CA PHE A 172 -2.21 16.16 -19.39
C PHE A 172 -2.41 17.68 -19.28
N ALA A 173 -3.02 18.33 -20.28
CA ALA A 173 -3.34 19.76 -20.23
C ALA A 173 -4.32 20.08 -19.08
N ALA A 174 -5.30 19.22 -18.84
CA ALA A 174 -6.23 19.39 -17.71
C ALA A 174 -5.55 19.18 -16.35
N ALA A 175 -4.66 18.19 -16.24
CA ALA A 175 -3.96 17.87 -15.00
C ALA A 175 -2.85 18.87 -14.64
N PHE A 176 -2.28 19.57 -15.63
CA PHE A 176 -1.18 20.52 -15.47
C PHE A 176 -1.44 21.81 -16.27
N PRO A 177 -2.49 22.58 -15.90
CA PRO A 177 -2.95 23.72 -16.71
C PRO A 177 -1.97 24.89 -16.79
N ASP A 178 -1.08 25.03 -15.82
CA ASP A 178 -0.10 26.13 -15.76
C ASP A 178 1.17 25.84 -16.56
N GLU A 179 1.28 24.65 -17.15
CA GLU A 179 2.48 24.24 -17.89
C GLU A 179 2.32 24.41 -19.40
N LYS A 180 3.29 25.02 -20.05
CA LYS A 180 3.30 25.20 -21.52
C LYS A 180 3.40 23.88 -22.28
N GLN A 181 4.08 22.90 -21.70
CA GLN A 181 4.26 21.56 -22.24
C GLN A 181 3.89 20.55 -21.15
N PRO A 182 2.58 20.29 -20.94
CA PRO A 182 2.11 19.45 -19.85
C PRO A 182 2.44 17.96 -20.05
N LEU A 183 2.48 17.47 -21.32
CA LEU A 183 2.79 16.07 -21.59
C LEU A 183 4.32 15.89 -21.60
N ARG A 184 4.84 15.54 -20.44
CA ARG A 184 6.26 15.20 -20.23
C ARG A 184 6.39 14.15 -19.11
N TYR A 185 7.52 13.49 -19.08
CA TYR A 185 7.78 12.36 -18.21
C TYR A 185 7.62 12.69 -16.72
N GLU A 186 8.11 13.83 -16.28
CA GLU A 186 7.97 14.28 -14.89
C GLU A 186 6.51 14.47 -14.47
N ASN A 187 5.65 14.92 -15.38
CA ASN A 187 4.23 15.06 -15.12
C ASN A 187 3.50 13.71 -15.15
N LEU A 188 3.96 12.75 -15.96
CA LEU A 188 3.50 11.37 -15.89
C LEU A 188 3.78 10.77 -14.49
N GLN A 189 5.01 10.94 -13.99
CA GLN A 189 5.39 10.52 -12.64
C GLN A 189 4.50 11.17 -11.56
N LYS A 190 4.30 12.49 -11.65
CA LYS A 190 3.43 13.24 -10.73
C LYS A 190 1.98 12.77 -10.77
N ALA A 191 1.45 12.47 -11.95
CA ALA A 191 0.08 12.00 -12.08
C ALA A 191 -0.10 10.60 -11.48
N ILE A 192 0.82 9.65 -11.78
CA ILE A 192 0.80 8.31 -11.17
C ILE A 192 0.95 8.43 -9.64
N GLY A 193 1.92 9.22 -9.16
CA GLY A 193 2.10 9.46 -7.73
C GLY A 193 0.86 10.07 -7.07
N ALA A 194 0.18 11.03 -7.70
CA ALA A 194 -1.06 11.60 -7.19
C ALA A 194 -2.17 10.54 -7.06
N PHE A 195 -2.29 9.62 -8.00
CA PHE A 195 -3.19 8.47 -7.88
C PHE A 195 -2.77 7.54 -6.72
N GLU A 196 -1.50 7.16 -6.62
CA GLU A 196 -1.01 6.29 -5.55
C GLU A 196 -1.20 6.91 -4.15
N ARG A 197 -1.13 8.23 -4.03
CA ARG A 197 -1.40 8.95 -2.77
C ARG A 197 -2.85 8.84 -2.30
N THR A 198 -3.78 8.51 -3.18
CA THR A 198 -5.18 8.23 -2.83
C THR A 198 -5.44 6.77 -2.44
N LEU A 199 -4.44 5.88 -2.61
CA LEU A 199 -4.56 4.46 -2.31
C LEU A 199 -4.36 4.17 -0.81
N ILE A 200 -5.04 4.91 0.03
CA ILE A 200 -5.04 4.76 1.48
C ILE A 200 -6.16 3.79 1.88
N THR A 201 -5.85 2.83 2.74
CA THR A 201 -6.76 1.75 3.12
C THR A 201 -6.94 1.68 4.64
N PRO A 202 -7.78 2.56 5.24
CA PRO A 202 -8.11 2.46 6.65
C PRO A 202 -8.71 1.12 7.02
N SER A 203 -8.41 0.63 8.21
CA SER A 203 -8.79 -0.68 8.69
C SER A 203 -9.44 -0.61 10.07
N ARG A 204 -9.91 -1.74 10.61
CA ARG A 204 -10.41 -1.81 11.99
C ARG A 204 -9.35 -1.41 13.03
N PHE A 205 -8.07 -1.59 12.71
CA PHE A 205 -6.99 -1.10 13.56
C PHE A 205 -6.95 0.43 13.64
N ASP A 206 -7.30 1.13 12.57
CA ASP A 206 -7.42 2.59 12.57
C ASP A 206 -8.60 3.05 13.43
N ASP A 207 -9.72 2.35 13.36
CA ASP A 207 -10.86 2.60 14.25
C ASP A 207 -10.50 2.33 15.70
N PHE A 208 -9.71 1.28 15.99
CA PHE A 208 -9.19 1.01 17.33
C PHE A 208 -8.32 2.17 17.81
N ILE A 209 -7.34 2.62 17.04
CA ILE A 209 -6.43 3.70 17.44
C ILE A 209 -7.15 5.05 17.56
N GLY A 210 -8.00 5.39 16.58
CA GLY A 210 -8.63 6.71 16.46
C GLY A 210 -9.90 6.88 17.29
N LYS A 211 -10.63 5.81 17.58
CA LYS A 211 -11.96 5.88 18.20
C LYS A 211 -11.97 5.26 19.61
N HIS A 212 -11.96 3.93 19.72
CA HIS A 212 -11.97 3.25 21.03
C HIS A 212 -11.54 1.77 20.94
N PRO A 213 -11.17 1.14 22.09
CA PRO A 213 -10.62 -0.22 22.13
C PRO A 213 -11.58 -1.35 21.76
N GLY A 214 -12.86 -1.09 21.56
CA GLY A 214 -13.85 -2.10 21.18
C GLY A 214 -13.75 -2.58 19.72
N TYR A 215 -12.98 -1.91 18.86
CA TYR A 215 -12.85 -2.29 17.45
C TYR A 215 -11.96 -3.52 17.20
N LEU A 216 -11.15 -3.96 18.16
CA LEU A 216 -10.42 -5.22 18.10
C LEU A 216 -11.06 -6.28 19.01
N ASN A 217 -11.09 -7.52 18.53
CA ASN A 217 -11.50 -8.66 19.34
C ASN A 217 -10.39 -9.10 20.32
N LYS A 218 -10.69 -10.08 21.19
CA LYS A 218 -9.76 -10.55 22.22
C LYS A 218 -8.43 -11.05 21.65
N ASP A 219 -8.46 -11.83 20.58
CA ASP A 219 -7.26 -12.42 19.98
C ASP A 219 -6.41 -11.35 19.29
N GLU A 220 -7.02 -10.37 18.63
CA GLU A 220 -6.36 -9.24 17.99
C GLU A 220 -5.71 -8.31 19.03
N LYS A 221 -6.38 -8.05 20.16
CA LYS A 221 -5.82 -7.30 21.28
C LYS A 221 -4.62 -8.01 21.90
N GLU A 222 -4.72 -9.30 22.10
CA GLU A 222 -3.59 -10.10 22.61
C GLU A 222 -2.43 -10.10 21.61
N GLY A 223 -2.70 -10.22 20.33
CA GLY A 223 -1.70 -10.12 19.27
C GLY A 223 -1.02 -8.75 19.25
N LEU A 224 -1.75 -7.66 19.41
CA LEU A 224 -1.21 -6.31 19.51
C LEU A 224 -0.33 -6.15 20.76
N ARG A 225 -0.76 -6.70 21.91
CA ARG A 225 0.05 -6.71 23.13
C ARG A 225 1.39 -7.41 22.90
N LEU A 226 1.33 -8.63 22.37
CA LEU A 226 2.52 -9.42 22.04
C LEU A 226 3.43 -8.72 21.03
N PHE A 227 2.85 -8.03 20.02
CA PHE A 227 3.60 -7.26 19.04
C PHE A 227 4.41 -6.13 19.72
N ILE A 228 3.80 -5.41 20.65
CA ILE A 228 4.47 -4.34 21.43
C ILE A 228 5.53 -4.95 22.37
N GLU A 229 5.18 -5.93 23.17
CA GLU A 229 6.06 -6.54 24.20
C GLU A 229 7.23 -7.30 23.57
N THR A 230 7.04 -7.88 22.38
CA THR A 230 8.12 -8.51 21.62
C THR A 230 9.11 -7.48 21.10
N GLY A 231 8.68 -6.21 20.89
CA GLY A 231 9.52 -5.12 20.40
C GLY A 231 9.44 -4.92 18.89
N CYS A 232 8.41 -5.45 18.22
CA CYS A 232 8.19 -5.23 16.79
C CYS A 232 8.01 -3.74 16.47
N THR A 233 7.48 -2.97 17.41
CA THR A 233 7.29 -1.51 17.31
C THR A 233 8.59 -0.71 17.21
N ASN A 234 9.77 -1.30 17.51
CA ASN A 234 11.06 -0.62 17.32
C ASN A 234 11.31 -0.26 15.84
N CYS A 235 10.75 -1.05 14.92
CA CYS A 235 10.88 -0.85 13.48
C CYS A 235 9.51 -0.62 12.79
N HIS A 236 8.45 -1.28 13.29
CA HIS A 236 7.12 -1.24 12.71
C HIS A 236 6.21 -0.31 13.52
N ALA A 237 6.38 1.00 13.35
CA ALA A 237 5.61 2.07 14.00
C ALA A 237 5.14 3.12 13.00
N GLY A 238 4.39 4.12 13.49
CA GLY A 238 3.83 5.22 12.72
C GLY A 238 2.63 4.84 11.85
N PRO A 239 2.17 5.75 10.99
CA PRO A 239 0.92 5.57 10.24
C PRO A 239 0.95 4.37 9.28
N GLY A 240 2.09 4.08 8.64
CA GLY A 240 2.29 2.90 7.79
C GLY A 240 2.59 1.60 8.54
N MET A 241 2.75 1.66 9.86
CA MET A 241 3.30 0.59 10.71
C MET A 241 4.62 0.06 10.15
N GLY A 242 5.53 0.96 9.90
CA GLY A 242 6.82 0.76 9.22
C GLY A 242 6.99 1.75 8.06
N GLY A 243 7.91 1.46 7.14
CA GLY A 243 8.19 2.29 5.97
C GLY A 243 9.13 3.47 6.21
N ARG A 244 9.49 3.77 7.46
CA ARG A 244 10.23 4.98 7.84
C ARG A 244 11.71 4.76 8.17
N GLN A 245 12.14 3.50 8.22
CA GLN A 245 13.50 3.13 8.59
C GLN A 245 14.15 2.23 7.54
N MET A 246 15.47 2.32 7.45
CA MET A 246 16.32 1.33 6.80
C MET A 246 16.93 0.45 7.89
N GLN A 247 16.89 -0.87 7.73
CA GLN A 247 17.38 -1.79 8.74
C GLN A 247 18.08 -3.00 8.10
N LYS A 248 19.13 -3.49 8.75
CA LYS A 248 19.75 -4.75 8.35
C LYS A 248 18.79 -5.90 8.55
N PHE A 249 18.59 -6.72 7.52
CA PHE A 249 17.82 -7.95 7.62
C PHE A 249 18.72 -9.09 8.12
N GLY A 250 18.42 -9.61 9.30
CA GLY A 250 19.26 -10.59 9.97
C GLY A 250 20.26 -9.98 10.96
N VAL A 251 19.79 -9.13 11.88
CA VAL A 251 20.63 -8.56 12.95
C VAL A 251 21.21 -9.65 13.84
N PHE A 252 20.43 -10.69 14.15
CA PHE A 252 20.82 -11.79 15.05
C PHE A 252 20.98 -13.14 14.34
N GLY A 253 21.11 -13.16 13.02
CA GLY A 253 21.29 -14.41 12.29
C GLY A 253 21.37 -14.25 10.79
N ASN A 254 21.65 -15.36 10.11
CA ASN A 254 21.66 -15.41 8.66
C ASN A 254 20.22 -15.56 8.14
N TYR A 255 19.70 -14.51 7.48
CA TYR A 255 18.34 -14.53 6.96
C TYR A 255 18.13 -15.63 5.90
N MET A 256 19.10 -15.87 5.02
CA MET A 256 18.99 -16.89 3.97
C MET A 256 18.75 -18.30 4.52
N ALA A 257 19.37 -18.61 5.66
CA ALA A 257 19.21 -19.93 6.29
C ALA A 257 17.78 -20.14 6.81
N LEU A 258 17.16 -19.09 7.37
CA LEU A 258 15.80 -19.16 7.94
C LEU A 258 14.71 -18.98 6.89
N THR A 259 14.92 -18.10 5.90
CA THR A 259 13.97 -17.88 4.82
C THR A 259 14.08 -18.90 3.69
N ARG A 260 15.16 -19.67 3.68
CA ARG A 260 15.53 -20.60 2.59
C ARG A 260 15.72 -19.88 1.25
N SER A 261 16.18 -18.64 1.30
CA SER A 261 16.47 -17.85 0.11
C SER A 261 17.55 -18.53 -0.74
N SER A 262 17.31 -18.63 -2.04
CA SER A 262 18.24 -19.25 -2.99
C SER A 262 19.37 -18.32 -3.46
N GLN A 263 19.19 -17.01 -3.29
CA GLN A 263 20.12 -15.99 -3.75
C GLN A 263 20.32 -14.92 -2.67
N HIS A 264 21.56 -14.50 -2.49
CA HIS A 264 21.90 -13.38 -1.61
C HIS A 264 21.63 -12.05 -2.31
N ASP A 265 20.82 -11.20 -1.67
CA ASP A 265 20.66 -9.81 -2.06
C ASP A 265 21.43 -8.93 -1.07
N ALA A 266 22.39 -8.21 -1.58
CA ALA A 266 23.24 -7.34 -0.76
C ALA A 266 22.52 -6.09 -0.21
N GLY A 267 21.27 -5.83 -0.61
CA GLY A 267 20.47 -4.72 -0.13
C GLY A 267 20.96 -3.34 -0.62
N ARG A 268 20.87 -2.35 0.27
CA ARG A 268 21.17 -0.94 -0.02
C ARG A 268 22.61 -0.67 -0.44
N ILE A 269 23.57 -1.48 -0.05
CA ILE A 269 24.98 -1.36 -0.48
C ILE A 269 25.12 -1.37 -2.01
N GLY A 270 24.19 -2.04 -2.72
CA GLY A 270 24.13 -2.04 -4.17
C GLY A 270 24.00 -0.60 -4.76
N ILE A 271 23.41 0.32 -4.02
CA ILE A 271 23.18 1.72 -4.39
C ILE A 271 24.25 2.63 -3.79
N THR A 272 24.47 2.54 -2.47
CA THR A 272 25.32 3.48 -1.73
C THR A 272 26.81 3.18 -1.82
N LYS A 273 27.16 1.94 -2.08
CA LYS A 273 28.53 1.40 -2.01
C LYS A 273 29.16 1.52 -0.61
N ASN A 274 28.38 1.85 0.41
CA ASN A 274 28.84 1.93 1.79
C ASN A 274 28.75 0.54 2.44
N PRO A 275 29.85 -0.03 2.97
CA PRO A 275 29.84 -1.36 3.60
C PRO A 275 28.83 -1.50 4.75
N SER A 276 28.52 -0.42 5.47
CA SER A 276 27.52 -0.46 6.54
C SER A 276 26.09 -0.69 6.06
N ASP A 277 25.84 -0.54 4.77
CA ASP A 277 24.55 -0.76 4.13
C ASP A 277 24.38 -2.20 3.56
N ALA A 278 25.31 -3.09 3.88
CA ALA A 278 25.19 -4.50 3.49
C ALA A 278 23.99 -5.15 4.19
N ASP A 279 23.14 -5.85 3.42
CA ASP A 279 21.90 -6.48 3.87
C ASP A 279 20.88 -5.50 4.46
N VAL A 280 21.03 -4.20 4.21
CA VAL A 280 20.09 -3.17 4.68
C VAL A 280 18.98 -3.00 3.68
N PHE A 281 17.74 -3.05 4.19
CA PHE A 281 16.51 -2.87 3.43
C PHE A 281 15.59 -1.87 4.12
N ARG A 282 14.69 -1.28 3.36
CA ARG A 282 13.57 -0.50 3.92
C ARG A 282 12.68 -1.44 4.75
N VAL A 283 12.43 -1.08 5.98
CA VAL A 283 11.42 -1.77 6.81
C VAL A 283 10.06 -1.61 6.11
N PRO A 284 9.41 -2.68 5.67
CA PRO A 284 8.14 -2.58 4.98
C PRO A 284 7.02 -2.13 5.92
N GLY A 285 5.99 -1.47 5.37
CA GLY A 285 4.74 -1.26 6.07
C GLY A 285 4.01 -2.59 6.31
N LEU A 286 3.24 -2.66 7.40
CA LEU A 286 2.47 -3.86 7.75
C LEU A 286 0.97 -3.74 7.47
N ARG A 287 0.51 -2.60 6.94
CA ARG A 287 -0.88 -2.49 6.49
C ARG A 287 -1.14 -3.44 5.34
N ASN A 288 -2.24 -4.15 5.39
CA ASN A 288 -2.65 -5.18 4.42
C ASN A 288 -1.68 -6.39 4.33
N VAL A 289 -0.69 -6.51 5.21
CA VAL A 289 0.33 -7.56 5.11
C VAL A 289 -0.25 -8.98 5.04
N ALA A 290 -1.41 -9.22 5.67
CA ALA A 290 -2.10 -10.50 5.59
C ALA A 290 -2.63 -10.87 4.19
N LYS A 291 -2.59 -9.93 3.24
CA LYS A 291 -3.07 -10.10 1.86
C LYS A 291 -1.96 -10.03 0.81
N THR A 292 -0.72 -9.81 1.21
CA THR A 292 0.39 -9.49 0.30
C THR A 292 1.50 -10.53 0.33
N ALA A 293 1.14 -11.80 0.52
CA ALA A 293 2.07 -12.91 0.33
C ALA A 293 2.54 -12.97 -1.14
N PRO A 294 3.76 -13.48 -1.40
CA PRO A 294 4.78 -13.97 -0.47
C PRO A 294 5.59 -12.85 0.20
N TYR A 295 6.25 -13.15 1.32
CA TYR A 295 6.90 -12.19 2.19
C TYR A 295 8.41 -12.07 1.94
N PHE A 296 8.98 -10.98 2.48
CA PHE A 296 10.36 -10.53 2.35
C PHE A 296 10.70 -9.97 0.97
N HIS A 297 11.91 -9.45 0.84
CA HIS A 297 12.39 -8.79 -0.38
C HIS A 297 12.53 -9.75 -1.58
N ASP A 298 12.59 -11.02 -1.32
CA ASP A 298 12.75 -12.10 -2.33
C ASP A 298 11.50 -13.00 -2.44
N GLY A 299 10.44 -12.72 -1.67
CA GLY A 299 9.22 -13.51 -1.67
C GLY A 299 9.45 -14.99 -1.30
N SER A 300 10.42 -15.26 -0.42
CA SER A 300 10.84 -16.63 -0.07
C SER A 300 9.90 -17.34 0.90
N VAL A 301 9.02 -16.62 1.59
CA VAL A 301 8.09 -17.16 2.60
C VAL A 301 6.66 -16.82 2.23
N SER A 302 5.78 -17.81 2.16
CA SER A 302 4.37 -17.63 1.76
C SER A 302 3.41 -17.56 2.96
N ASP A 303 3.80 -18.06 4.14
CA ASP A 303 2.97 -18.09 5.34
C ASP A 303 3.29 -16.92 6.28
N LEU A 304 2.27 -16.12 6.65
CA LEU A 304 2.45 -14.95 7.50
C LEU A 304 2.91 -15.31 8.92
N LYS A 305 2.40 -16.40 9.50
CA LYS A 305 2.80 -16.85 10.83
C LYS A 305 4.27 -17.23 10.85
N GLU A 306 4.74 -17.91 9.81
CA GLU A 306 6.15 -18.24 9.64
C GLU A 306 7.01 -16.97 9.48
N ALA A 307 6.58 -16.02 8.66
CA ALA A 307 7.27 -14.74 8.50
C ALA A 307 7.38 -13.98 9.84
N VAL A 308 6.35 -13.99 10.67
CA VAL A 308 6.34 -13.38 12.02
C VAL A 308 7.39 -14.07 12.92
N LYS A 309 7.46 -15.41 12.92
CA LYS A 309 8.45 -16.17 13.71
C LYS A 309 9.88 -15.88 13.25
N ILE A 310 10.11 -15.87 11.94
CA ILE A 310 11.40 -15.55 11.33
C ILE A 310 11.84 -14.13 11.73
N MET A 311 10.94 -13.13 11.65
CA MET A 311 11.24 -11.75 12.05
C MET A 311 11.59 -11.63 13.53
N ALA A 312 10.84 -12.30 14.42
CA ALA A 312 11.14 -12.28 15.85
C ALA A 312 12.54 -12.87 16.13
N LYS A 313 12.91 -13.96 15.42
CA LYS A 313 14.23 -14.58 15.56
C LYS A 313 15.33 -13.72 14.99
N LEU A 314 15.19 -13.27 13.74
CA LEU A 314 16.25 -12.55 13.01
C LEU A 314 16.51 -11.15 13.54
N GLN A 315 15.46 -10.43 13.95
CA GLN A 315 15.58 -9.02 14.29
C GLN A 315 15.62 -8.75 15.79
N LEU A 316 15.11 -9.68 16.62
CA LEU A 316 14.96 -9.47 18.06
C LEU A 316 15.57 -10.59 18.91
N ASN A 317 16.13 -11.64 18.27
CA ASN A 317 16.62 -12.87 18.91
C ASN A 317 15.59 -13.49 19.89
N LYS A 318 14.31 -13.46 19.50
CA LYS A 318 13.19 -14.02 20.28
C LYS A 318 12.58 -15.21 19.57
N GLU A 319 12.26 -16.25 20.37
CA GLU A 319 11.47 -17.39 19.90
C GLU A 319 10.00 -17.16 20.27
N LEU A 320 9.13 -17.25 19.28
CA LEU A 320 7.68 -17.20 19.49
C LEU A 320 7.09 -18.63 19.44
N SER A 321 6.26 -18.96 20.40
CA SER A 321 5.43 -20.15 20.28
C SER A 321 4.43 -20.02 19.14
N ASP A 322 3.88 -21.13 18.66
CA ASP A 322 2.85 -21.09 17.61
C ASP A 322 1.64 -20.25 18.00
N ASN A 323 1.19 -20.36 19.25
CA ASN A 323 0.08 -19.57 19.78
C ASN A 323 0.38 -18.06 19.76
N GLN A 324 1.58 -17.64 20.20
CA GLN A 324 1.97 -16.22 20.15
C GLN A 324 2.03 -15.70 18.71
N ALA A 325 2.60 -16.47 17.80
CA ALA A 325 2.65 -16.09 16.38
C ALA A 325 1.25 -16.02 15.75
N GLU A 326 0.32 -16.93 16.12
CA GLU A 326 -1.09 -16.88 15.70
C GLU A 326 -1.80 -15.62 16.21
N LYS A 327 -1.60 -15.22 17.46
CA LYS A 327 -2.19 -13.99 18.00
C LYS A 327 -1.65 -12.75 17.28
N ILE A 328 -0.32 -12.66 17.06
CA ILE A 328 0.28 -11.56 16.28
C ILE A 328 -0.31 -11.56 14.87
N THR A 329 -0.46 -12.72 14.22
CA THR A 329 -1.08 -12.83 12.89
C THR A 329 -2.54 -12.36 12.92
N ALA A 330 -3.31 -12.65 13.96
CA ALA A 330 -4.68 -12.14 14.12
C ALA A 330 -4.69 -10.61 14.19
N PHE A 331 -3.78 -10.01 14.95
CA PHE A 331 -3.62 -8.55 14.97
C PHE A 331 -3.27 -7.99 13.57
N LEU A 332 -2.32 -8.59 12.87
CA LEU A 332 -1.94 -8.15 11.52
C LEU A 332 -3.09 -8.28 10.50
N ASN A 333 -3.99 -9.25 10.67
CA ASN A 333 -5.22 -9.32 9.89
C ASN A 333 -6.17 -8.15 10.16
N ALA A 334 -6.23 -7.63 11.39
CA ALA A 334 -7.02 -6.43 11.72
C ALA A 334 -6.48 -5.15 11.07
N CYS A 335 -5.20 -5.15 10.62
CA CYS A 335 -4.59 -4.07 9.85
C CYS A 335 -4.94 -4.11 8.35
N THR A 336 -5.87 -4.96 7.92
CA THR A 336 -6.34 -5.05 6.54
C THR A 336 -7.51 -4.12 6.33
N GLY A 337 -7.34 -3.13 5.45
CA GLY A 337 -8.39 -2.23 4.97
C GLY A 337 -8.92 -2.65 3.60
N GLU A 338 -9.94 -1.98 3.11
CA GLU A 338 -10.51 -2.24 1.79
C GLU A 338 -9.83 -1.38 0.73
N VAL A 339 -9.57 -1.96 -0.44
CA VAL A 339 -9.07 -1.20 -1.60
C VAL A 339 -10.15 -0.21 -2.04
N PRO A 340 -9.83 1.07 -2.22
CA PRO A 340 -10.82 2.06 -2.62
C PRO A 340 -11.51 1.68 -3.95
N GLU A 341 -12.84 1.64 -3.96
CA GLU A 341 -13.61 1.17 -5.12
C GLU A 341 -13.32 1.99 -6.38
N PHE A 342 -13.16 3.31 -6.24
CA PHE A 342 -12.82 4.20 -7.35
C PHE A 342 -11.48 3.85 -8.01
N ALA A 343 -10.56 3.21 -7.29
CA ALA A 343 -9.24 2.85 -7.81
C ALA A 343 -9.29 1.62 -8.71
N LEU A 344 -10.28 0.75 -8.52
CA LEU A 344 -10.43 -0.47 -9.31
C LEU A 344 -10.86 -0.15 -10.76
N ASN A 345 -10.37 -0.94 -11.71
CA ASN A 345 -10.80 -0.89 -13.10
C ASN A 345 -11.97 -1.87 -13.26
N LYS A 346 -13.17 -1.33 -13.37
CA LYS A 346 -14.43 -2.08 -13.60
C LYS A 346 -14.86 -1.96 -15.04
#